data_e0f56d335a72697a6be2cfe6a8d3c8c8
#
_entry.id   e0f56d335a72697a6be2cfe6a8d3c8c8
#
_cell.length_a   1.000
_cell.length_b   1.000
_cell.length_c   1.000
_cell.angle_alpha   90.00
_cell.angle_beta   90.00
_cell.angle_gamma   90.00
#
_symmetry.space_group_name_H-M   'P 1'
#
loop_
_entity.id
_entity.type
_entity.pdbx_description
1 polymer ?
#
loop_
_entity_poly.entity_id
_entity_poly.type
_entity_poly.pdbx_seq_one_letter_code
_entity_poly.pdbx_strand_id
1 'polypeptide(L)'
;MDKKNYRRGVGMIIMNHEGRFWLGQRIGTDTWQFPQGGIDKGESVREAMYRELQEETGLEKEVVEIVSISKRWLVYHIPHLFQRHNKKFDGAMQKWYLLKHTGNDSDFKLDTSGHAEFDDWKWGDKSTAIKSVIKFKRDVYKSIFKEFKGVLNGFVDD
;
A
#
# COMPACT_ATOMS: atom_id res chain seq x y z
N MET A 1 7.94 -9.15 -21.69
CA MET A 1 6.50 -9.16 -21.36
C MET A 1 5.91 -7.78 -21.63
N ASP A 2 4.84 -7.76 -22.41
CA ASP A 2 4.14 -6.50 -22.72
C ASP A 2 3.29 -6.07 -21.53
N LYS A 3 3.54 -4.86 -20.99
CA LYS A 3 2.85 -4.33 -19.84
C LYS A 3 1.90 -3.19 -20.19
N LYS A 4 1.41 -3.14 -21.43
CA LYS A 4 0.50 -2.09 -21.89
C LYS A 4 -0.78 -1.99 -21.09
N ASN A 5 -1.30 -3.14 -20.62
CA ASN A 5 -2.52 -3.20 -19.84
C ASN A 5 -2.29 -3.23 -18.33
N TYR A 6 -1.13 -2.79 -17.87
CA TYR A 6 -0.85 -2.74 -16.44
C TYR A 6 -1.13 -1.33 -15.94
N ARG A 7 -1.96 -1.26 -14.90
CA ARG A 7 -2.34 0.01 -14.29
C ARG A 7 -1.16 0.58 -13.49
N ARG A 8 -0.85 1.85 -13.74
CA ARG A 8 0.16 2.55 -12.95
C ARG A 8 -0.46 2.98 -11.62
N GLY A 9 0.24 2.72 -10.55
CA GLY A 9 -0.27 3.03 -9.23
C GLY A 9 0.81 3.26 -8.21
N VAL A 10 0.36 3.43 -6.96
CA VAL A 10 1.20 3.64 -5.80
C VAL A 10 0.78 2.69 -4.70
N GLY A 11 1.74 2.31 -3.87
CA GLY A 11 1.48 1.58 -2.64
C GLY A 11 2.18 2.28 -1.50
N MET A 12 1.65 2.11 -0.29
CA MET A 12 2.19 2.76 0.89
C MET A 12 2.37 1.75 2.03
N ILE A 13 3.59 1.67 2.54
CA ILE A 13 3.86 0.97 3.79
C ILE A 13 3.92 2.04 4.87
N ILE A 14 2.97 2.02 5.80
CA ILE A 14 2.89 2.99 6.89
C ILE A 14 3.44 2.33 8.15
N MET A 15 4.51 2.90 8.70
CA MET A 15 5.19 2.35 9.86
C MET A 15 4.99 3.27 11.05
N ASN A 16 4.71 2.69 12.23
CA ASN A 16 4.65 3.48 13.45
C ASN A 16 6.02 3.54 14.11
N HIS A 17 6.11 4.25 15.23
CA HIS A 17 7.39 4.42 15.95
C HIS A 17 7.90 3.15 16.62
N GLU A 18 7.08 2.10 16.68
CA GLU A 18 7.49 0.79 17.18
C GLU A 18 7.97 -0.12 16.05
N GLY A 19 8.00 0.37 14.81
CA GLY A 19 8.43 -0.43 13.66
C GLY A 19 7.37 -1.40 13.15
N ARG A 20 6.11 -1.20 13.54
CA ARG A 20 5.00 -2.03 13.04
C ARG A 20 4.33 -1.38 11.86
N PHE A 21 3.66 -2.19 11.05
CA PHE A 21 3.07 -1.77 9.77
C PHE A 21 1.55 -1.76 9.83
N TRP A 22 0.96 -0.71 9.26
CA TRP A 22 -0.49 -0.59 9.16
C TRP A 22 -1.03 -1.55 8.11
N LEU A 23 -2.02 -2.34 8.50
CA LEU A 23 -2.71 -3.28 7.59
C LEU A 23 -4.20 -3.02 7.68
N GLY A 24 -4.84 -2.87 6.50
CA GLY A 24 -6.27 -2.71 6.42
C GLY A 24 -6.93 -4.01 5.95
N GLN A 25 -8.06 -4.36 6.57
CA GLN A 25 -8.85 -5.51 6.14
C GLN A 25 -9.77 -5.08 5.01
N ARG A 26 -9.65 -5.71 3.86
CA ARG A 26 -10.50 -5.41 2.72
C ARG A 26 -11.94 -5.83 3.01
N ILE A 27 -12.87 -4.91 2.72
CA ILE A 27 -14.30 -5.15 2.94
C ILE A 27 -14.74 -6.41 2.19
N GLY A 28 -15.45 -7.29 2.90
CA GLY A 28 -15.98 -8.52 2.33
C GLY A 28 -14.98 -9.66 2.21
N THR A 29 -13.78 -9.50 2.76
CA THR A 29 -12.74 -10.54 2.74
C THR A 29 -12.11 -10.70 4.09
N ASP A 30 -11.28 -11.73 4.23
CA ASP A 30 -10.42 -11.90 5.40
C ASP A 30 -8.96 -11.59 5.09
N THR A 31 -8.71 -10.90 3.95
CA THR A 31 -7.36 -10.49 3.58
C THR A 31 -7.04 -9.10 4.14
N TRP A 32 -5.77 -8.92 4.51
CA TRP A 32 -5.26 -7.67 5.05
C TRP A 32 -4.13 -7.18 4.14
N GLN A 33 -4.08 -5.88 3.89
CA GLN A 33 -3.10 -5.35 2.95
C GLN A 33 -2.66 -3.93 3.29
N PHE A 34 -1.58 -3.51 2.64
CA PHE A 34 -1.16 -2.12 2.64
C PHE A 34 -2.09 -1.30 1.74
N PRO A 35 -2.28 0.00 2.04
CA PRO A 35 -3.03 0.87 1.14
C PRO A 35 -2.35 0.96 -0.22
N GLN A 36 -3.15 1.03 -1.26
CA GLN A 36 -2.67 1.22 -2.62
C GLN A 36 -3.77 1.81 -3.49
N GLY A 37 -3.39 2.43 -4.58
CA GLY A 37 -4.37 2.96 -5.52
C GLY A 37 -3.74 3.37 -6.82
N GLY A 38 -4.56 3.83 -7.77
CA GLY A 38 -4.11 4.23 -9.09
C GLY A 38 -3.62 5.66 -9.14
N ILE A 39 -2.81 5.96 -10.14
CA ILE A 39 -2.37 7.31 -10.46
C ILE A 39 -3.33 7.86 -11.51
N ASP A 40 -3.99 8.99 -11.21
CA ASP A 40 -4.92 9.60 -12.14
C ASP A 40 -4.17 10.41 -13.21
N LYS A 41 -4.83 10.61 -14.33
CA LYS A 41 -4.27 11.38 -15.43
C LYS A 41 -3.89 12.79 -14.95
N GLY A 42 -2.66 13.19 -15.26
CA GLY A 42 -2.16 14.51 -14.87
C GLY A 42 -1.63 14.60 -13.46
N GLU A 43 -1.73 13.52 -12.71
CA GLU A 43 -1.28 13.45 -11.33
C GLU A 43 0.15 12.95 -11.26
N SER A 44 0.98 13.53 -10.40
CA SER A 44 2.31 12.97 -10.14
C SER A 44 2.18 11.75 -9.23
N VAL A 45 3.23 10.93 -9.17
CA VAL A 45 3.27 9.76 -8.29
C VAL A 45 3.04 10.18 -6.84
N ARG A 46 3.72 11.25 -6.41
CA ARG A 46 3.61 11.77 -5.05
C ARG A 46 2.20 12.29 -4.73
N GLU A 47 1.60 13.02 -5.66
CA GLU A 47 0.22 13.50 -5.50
C GLU A 47 -0.75 12.34 -5.35
N ALA A 48 -0.58 11.31 -6.17
CA ALA A 48 -1.41 10.10 -6.09
C ALA A 48 -1.25 9.42 -4.74
N MET A 49 -0.01 9.34 -4.24
CA MET A 49 0.26 8.72 -2.94
C MET A 49 -0.49 9.44 -1.82
N TYR A 50 -0.39 10.76 -1.75
CA TYR A 50 -1.07 11.51 -0.69
C TYR A 50 -2.59 11.43 -0.80
N ARG A 51 -3.11 11.47 -2.03
CA ARG A 51 -4.55 11.36 -2.26
C ARG A 51 -5.08 9.99 -1.82
N GLU A 52 -4.44 8.93 -2.28
CA GLU A 52 -4.86 7.57 -1.91
C GLU A 52 -4.70 7.31 -0.42
N LEU A 53 -3.63 7.84 0.19
CA LEU A 53 -3.42 7.72 1.63
C LEU A 53 -4.60 8.32 2.40
N GLN A 54 -5.01 9.51 2.03
CA GLN A 54 -6.14 10.18 2.68
C GLN A 54 -7.45 9.44 2.43
N GLU A 55 -7.70 9.03 1.19
CA GLU A 55 -8.93 8.32 0.83
C GLU A 55 -9.07 7.00 1.55
N GLU A 56 -7.99 6.23 1.67
CA GLU A 56 -8.06 4.87 2.21
C GLU A 56 -7.85 4.80 3.72
N THR A 57 -7.07 5.71 4.30
CA THR A 57 -6.73 5.64 5.73
C THR A 57 -7.15 6.85 6.53
N GLY A 58 -7.53 7.93 5.87
CA GLY A 58 -7.86 9.18 6.53
C GLY A 58 -6.65 10.03 6.92
N LEU A 59 -5.43 9.55 6.67
CA LEU A 59 -4.24 10.29 7.07
C LEU A 59 -3.99 11.49 6.17
N GLU A 60 -3.73 12.63 6.82
CA GLU A 60 -3.28 13.83 6.13
C GLU A 60 -1.76 13.80 6.00
N LYS A 61 -1.22 14.51 5.02
CA LYS A 61 0.23 14.52 4.78
C LYS A 61 1.05 15.04 5.96
N GLU A 62 0.44 15.87 6.82
CA GLU A 62 1.11 16.49 7.98
C GLU A 62 1.48 15.48 9.07
N VAL A 63 0.85 14.29 9.07
CA VAL A 63 1.12 13.26 10.08
C VAL A 63 1.93 12.10 9.55
N VAL A 64 2.52 12.24 8.36
CA VAL A 64 3.41 11.22 7.79
C VAL A 64 4.69 11.85 7.28
N GLU A 65 5.77 11.08 7.34
CA GLU A 65 7.05 11.44 6.73
C GLU A 65 7.39 10.39 5.69
N ILE A 66 7.84 10.84 4.51
CA ILE A 66 8.35 9.92 3.49
C ILE A 66 9.77 9.51 3.91
N VAL A 67 9.95 8.23 4.18
CA VAL A 67 11.24 7.67 4.58
C VAL A 67 12.02 7.19 3.36
N SER A 68 11.32 6.53 2.43
CA SER A 68 11.96 6.01 1.22
C SER A 68 10.92 5.78 0.13
N ILE A 69 11.40 5.73 -1.11
CA ILE A 69 10.57 5.46 -2.28
C ILE A 69 11.26 4.35 -3.06
N SER A 70 10.50 3.40 -3.58
CA SER A 70 11.07 2.32 -4.38
C SER A 70 11.75 2.89 -5.63
N LYS A 71 12.90 2.35 -5.97
CA LYS A 71 13.64 2.78 -7.17
C LYS A 71 12.98 2.23 -8.43
N ARG A 72 12.40 1.04 -8.33
CA ARG A 72 11.77 0.36 -9.45
C ARG A 72 10.25 0.46 -9.36
N TRP A 73 9.61 0.28 -10.50
CA TRP A 73 8.19 -0.03 -10.55
C TRP A 73 8.05 -1.51 -10.24
N LEU A 74 7.29 -1.84 -9.21
CA LEU A 74 7.04 -3.23 -8.82
C LEU A 74 5.74 -3.69 -9.45
N VAL A 75 5.74 -4.92 -9.96
CA VAL A 75 4.68 -5.40 -10.84
C VAL A 75 4.02 -6.64 -10.23
N TYR A 76 2.69 -6.70 -10.28
CA TYR A 76 2.00 -7.96 -10.06
C TYR A 76 0.95 -8.16 -11.15
N HIS A 77 0.70 -9.43 -11.44
CA HIS A 77 -0.31 -9.85 -12.41
C HIS A 77 -1.58 -10.22 -11.66
N ILE A 78 -2.73 -9.80 -12.19
CA ILE A 78 -4.03 -10.16 -11.61
C ILE A 78 -4.52 -11.43 -12.30
N PRO A 79 -4.66 -12.56 -11.55
CA PRO A 79 -5.14 -13.80 -12.15
C PRO A 79 -6.53 -13.61 -12.76
N HIS A 80 -6.79 -14.34 -13.84
CA HIS A 80 -8.05 -14.23 -14.58
C HIS A 80 -9.28 -14.34 -13.68
N LEU A 81 -9.27 -15.22 -12.69
CA LEU A 81 -10.39 -15.43 -11.77
C LEU A 81 -10.73 -14.21 -10.93
N PHE A 82 -9.79 -13.29 -10.76
CA PHE A 82 -9.98 -12.07 -9.97
C PHE A 82 -10.23 -10.85 -10.83
N GLN A 83 -10.34 -10.99 -12.14
CA GLN A 83 -10.62 -9.87 -13.04
C GLN A 83 -12.13 -9.70 -13.18
N ARG A 84 -12.57 -8.44 -13.11
CA ARG A 84 -14.00 -8.12 -13.22
C ARG A 84 -14.45 -8.11 -14.67
N HIS A 85 -15.79 -8.08 -14.89
CA HIS A 85 -16.37 -7.97 -16.23
C HIS A 85 -15.75 -6.87 -17.07
N ASN A 86 -15.54 -5.71 -16.46
CA ASN A 86 -15.00 -4.54 -17.14
C ASN A 86 -13.49 -4.45 -16.97
N LYS A 87 -12.84 -5.57 -17.11
CA LYS A 87 -11.40 -5.63 -16.96
C LYS A 87 -10.72 -4.63 -17.90
N LYS A 88 -10.03 -3.67 -17.32
CA LYS A 88 -9.19 -2.72 -18.05
C LYS A 88 -7.73 -3.11 -18.00
N PHE A 89 -7.33 -3.84 -16.96
CA PHE A 89 -5.92 -4.11 -16.69
C PHE A 89 -5.68 -5.56 -16.36
N ASP A 90 -4.56 -6.08 -16.85
CA ASP A 90 -4.09 -7.43 -16.57
C ASP A 90 -3.28 -7.49 -15.27
N GLY A 91 -2.89 -6.36 -14.75
CA GLY A 91 -2.10 -6.27 -13.55
C GLY A 91 -1.84 -4.83 -13.16
N ALA A 92 -0.88 -4.63 -12.27
CA ALA A 92 -0.51 -3.32 -11.81
C ALA A 92 1.01 -3.16 -11.78
N MET A 93 1.47 -1.94 -12.02
CA MET A 93 2.87 -1.57 -11.83
C MET A 93 2.90 -0.38 -10.89
N GLN A 94 3.64 -0.49 -9.79
CA GLN A 94 3.52 0.43 -8.69
C GLN A 94 4.85 0.96 -8.20
N LYS A 95 4.85 2.25 -7.84
CA LYS A 95 5.89 2.83 -7.00
C LYS A 95 5.44 2.68 -5.56
N TRP A 96 6.35 2.28 -4.69
CA TRP A 96 6.03 2.07 -3.29
C TRP A 96 6.74 3.09 -2.41
N TYR A 97 6.00 3.60 -1.44
CA TYR A 97 6.49 4.55 -0.46
C TYR A 97 6.58 3.88 0.91
N LEU A 98 7.68 4.13 1.61
CA LEU A 98 7.77 3.79 3.03
C LEU A 98 7.53 5.08 3.79
N LEU A 99 6.46 5.10 4.58
CA LEU A 99 6.03 6.26 5.34
C LEU A 99 6.15 5.99 6.82
N LYS A 100 6.52 7.00 7.59
CA LYS A 100 6.47 6.95 9.05
C LYS A 100 5.29 7.77 9.52
N HIS A 101 4.43 7.17 10.33
CA HIS A 101 3.30 7.86 10.95
C HIS A 101 3.81 8.55 12.21
N THR A 102 3.57 9.86 12.30
CA THR A 102 4.09 10.69 13.39
C THR A 102 3.00 11.14 14.36
N GLY A 103 1.76 10.72 14.14
CA GLY A 103 0.62 11.09 14.97
C GLY A 103 0.14 9.96 15.86
N ASN A 104 -1.15 9.93 16.08
CA ASN A 104 -1.82 8.94 16.94
C ASN A 104 -2.72 8.00 16.15
N ASP A 105 -3.07 6.87 16.74
CA ASP A 105 -3.98 5.90 16.11
C ASP A 105 -5.33 6.52 15.77
N SER A 106 -5.75 7.54 16.52
CA SER A 106 -7.01 8.25 16.24
C SER A 106 -7.01 9.03 14.93
N ASP A 107 -5.86 9.19 14.30
CA ASP A 107 -5.76 9.83 12.98
C ASP A 107 -6.37 8.99 11.87
N PHE A 108 -6.44 7.68 12.05
CA PHE A 108 -6.97 6.78 11.03
C PHE A 108 -8.49 6.82 10.99
N LYS A 109 -9.03 7.08 9.79
CA LYS A 109 -10.47 7.16 9.55
C LYS A 109 -10.77 6.48 8.22
N LEU A 110 -11.40 5.32 8.29
CA LEU A 110 -11.55 4.45 7.12
C LEU A 110 -12.66 4.86 6.15
N ASP A 111 -13.54 5.76 6.54
CA ASP A 111 -14.72 6.10 5.73
C ASP A 111 -14.84 7.59 5.46
N THR A 112 -13.73 8.23 5.10
CA THR A 112 -13.73 9.67 4.84
C THR A 112 -14.13 10.03 3.40
N SER A 113 -13.93 9.09 2.47
CA SER A 113 -14.16 9.35 1.04
C SER A 113 -15.55 8.94 0.55
N GLY A 114 -16.31 8.20 1.37
CA GLY A 114 -17.55 7.59 0.95
C GLY A 114 -17.36 6.34 0.09
N HIS A 115 -16.13 5.93 -0.14
CA HIS A 115 -15.75 4.74 -0.93
C HIS A 115 -14.77 3.90 -0.14
N ALA A 116 -15.18 3.47 1.06
CA ALA A 116 -14.31 2.74 1.97
C ALA A 116 -13.79 1.45 1.33
N GLU A 117 -12.48 1.27 1.34
CA GLU A 117 -11.80 0.06 0.86
C GLU A 117 -11.64 -0.94 2.00
N PHE A 118 -11.49 -0.44 3.22
CA PHE A 118 -11.23 -1.24 4.41
C PHE A 118 -12.30 -1.01 5.46
N ASP A 119 -12.65 -2.06 6.20
CA ASP A 119 -13.59 -1.96 7.32
C ASP A 119 -12.95 -2.20 8.68
N ASP A 120 -11.66 -2.49 8.71
CA ASP A 120 -10.88 -2.65 9.93
C ASP A 120 -9.41 -2.42 9.63
N TRP A 121 -8.62 -2.17 10.67
CA TRP A 121 -7.17 -2.02 10.52
C TRP A 121 -6.45 -2.47 11.78
N LYS A 122 -5.16 -2.77 11.64
CA LYS A 122 -4.32 -3.18 12.76
C LYS A 122 -2.86 -2.88 12.44
N TRP A 123 -2.04 -2.84 13.49
CA TRP A 123 -0.59 -2.83 13.33
C TRP A 123 -0.12 -4.28 13.29
N GLY A 124 0.74 -4.60 12.34
CA GLY A 124 1.27 -5.96 12.20
C GLY A 124 2.75 -5.95 11.86
N ASP A 125 3.35 -7.13 11.89
CA ASP A 125 4.74 -7.28 11.51
C ASP A 125 4.85 -7.70 10.04
N LYS A 126 6.09 -7.79 9.57
CA LYS A 126 6.40 -8.19 8.19
C LYS A 126 5.78 -9.53 7.82
N SER A 127 5.93 -10.52 8.71
CA SER A 127 5.41 -11.87 8.47
C SER A 127 3.88 -11.85 8.30
N THR A 128 3.19 -11.13 9.17
CA THR A 128 1.73 -10.98 9.09
C THR A 128 1.33 -10.32 7.78
N ALA A 129 2.04 -9.27 7.37
CA ALA A 129 1.73 -8.56 6.13
C ALA A 129 1.81 -9.50 4.92
N ILE A 130 2.88 -10.29 4.84
CA ILE A 130 3.10 -11.20 3.71
C ILE A 130 2.07 -12.33 3.69
N LYS A 131 1.74 -12.88 4.87
CA LYS A 131 0.81 -14.01 4.98
C LYS A 131 -0.64 -13.62 4.77
N SER A 132 -1.01 -12.38 5.15
CA SER A 132 -2.40 -11.95 5.19
C SER A 132 -2.90 -11.36 3.89
N VAL A 133 -2.01 -10.93 3.00
CA VAL A 133 -2.41 -10.35 1.72
C VAL A 133 -2.83 -11.45 0.76
N ILE A 134 -3.70 -11.10 -0.20
CA ILE A 134 -4.12 -12.03 -1.25
C ILE A 134 -2.88 -12.59 -1.98
N LYS A 135 -2.93 -13.88 -2.31
CA LYS A 135 -1.75 -14.63 -2.79
C LYS A 135 -0.98 -13.96 -3.93
N PHE A 136 -1.68 -13.42 -4.92
CA PHE A 136 -1.00 -12.89 -6.11
C PHE A 136 -0.23 -11.60 -5.84
N LYS A 137 -0.36 -11.02 -4.65
CA LYS A 137 0.42 -9.84 -4.24
C LYS A 137 1.60 -10.17 -3.34
N ARG A 138 1.71 -11.42 -2.88
CA ARG A 138 2.75 -11.81 -1.92
C ARG A 138 4.17 -11.56 -2.42
N ASP A 139 4.44 -11.86 -3.69
CA ASP A 139 5.78 -11.67 -4.25
C ASP A 139 6.16 -10.20 -4.31
N VAL A 140 5.22 -9.32 -4.62
CA VAL A 140 5.46 -7.87 -4.56
C VAL A 140 5.79 -7.45 -3.14
N TYR A 141 5.04 -7.93 -2.16
CA TYR A 141 5.31 -7.60 -0.76
C TYR A 141 6.71 -8.03 -0.33
N LYS A 142 7.12 -9.25 -0.71
CA LYS A 142 8.47 -9.73 -0.43
C LYS A 142 9.53 -8.84 -1.08
N SER A 143 9.29 -8.44 -2.33
CA SER A 143 10.21 -7.57 -3.07
C SER A 143 10.34 -6.19 -2.43
N ILE A 144 9.22 -5.63 -1.96
CA ILE A 144 9.22 -4.34 -1.30
C ILE A 144 10.04 -4.37 -0.01
N PHE A 145 9.81 -5.38 0.82
CA PHE A 145 10.56 -5.53 2.06
C PHE A 145 12.06 -5.73 1.80
N LYS A 146 12.37 -6.44 0.73
CA LYS A 146 13.77 -6.63 0.34
C LYS A 146 14.41 -5.31 -0.07
N GLU A 147 13.69 -4.51 -0.86
CA GLU A 147 14.21 -3.22 -1.32
C GLU A 147 14.41 -2.24 -0.15
N PHE A 148 13.50 -2.23 0.81
CA PHE A 148 13.57 -1.33 1.97
C PHE A 148 14.34 -1.89 3.16
N LYS A 149 14.94 -3.08 3.02
CA LYS A 149 15.59 -3.78 4.13
C LYS A 149 16.60 -2.93 4.90
N GLY A 150 17.47 -2.22 4.19
CA GLY A 150 18.50 -1.39 4.82
C GLY A 150 17.90 -0.27 5.65
N VAL A 151 16.87 0.39 5.13
CA VAL A 151 16.18 1.47 5.84
C VAL A 151 15.43 0.92 7.04
N LEU A 152 14.70 -0.19 6.86
CA LEU A 152 13.90 -0.80 7.91
C LEU A 152 14.78 -1.28 9.07
N ASN A 153 15.95 -1.84 8.79
CA ASN A 153 16.87 -2.29 9.83
C ASN A 153 17.34 -1.12 10.72
N GLY A 154 17.47 0.07 10.15
CA GLY A 154 17.86 1.25 10.91
C GLY A 154 16.80 1.67 11.94
N PHE A 155 15.54 1.34 11.70
CA PHE A 155 14.46 1.65 12.64
C PHE A 155 14.30 0.58 13.73
N VAL A 156 14.70 -0.67 13.43
CA VAL A 156 14.57 -1.77 14.39
C VAL A 156 15.67 -1.71 15.45
N ASP A 157 16.84 -1.21 15.07
CA ASP A 157 18.02 -1.18 15.94
C ASP A 157 18.04 0.02 16.91
N ASP A 158 17.06 0.88 16.84
CA ASP A 158 16.94 2.01 17.76
C ASP A 158 16.23 1.59 19.09
#